data_8dc8e298943a8451bdbec17088e0379e
#
_entry.id   8dc8e298943a8451bdbec17088e0379e
#
_cell.length_a   1.000
_cell.length_b   1.000
_cell.length_c   1.000
_cell.angle_alpha   90.00
_cell.angle_beta   90.00
_cell.angle_gamma   90.00
#
_symmetry.space_group_name_H-M   'P 1'
#
loop_
_entity.id
_entity.type
_entity.pdbx_description
1 polymer ?
#
loop_
_entity_poly.entity_id
_entity_poly.type
_entity_poly.pdbx_seq_one_letter_code
_entity_poly.pdbx_strand_id
1 'polypeptide(L)'
;IGFARQADLITPFSRDLNGNGITVSNEIWERMKPNIPKDAEGKPIHPISAAALKPVVMEDLAAGKDFPMGMVFPVSTHNYELRYWLAAGGLHPGYYTSADPAGQTDADVKLSVTPPPQMPATLASGTINGYCVGEPWNQQAVFQGIGVPVITDYQIWNDNPEKVFGFTREWTETNPNTTNAATKARAL
;
A
#
# COMPACT_ATOMS: atom_id res chain seq x y z
N ILE A 1 5.46 -9.44 -12.88
CA ILE A 1 4.19 -9.91 -13.39
C ILE A 1 4.35 -11.39 -13.67
N GLY A 2 3.70 -12.23 -12.89
CA GLY A 2 3.61 -13.67 -13.08
C GLY A 2 4.80 -14.47 -12.54
N PHE A 3 4.61 -15.12 -11.41
CA PHE A 3 5.55 -16.10 -10.88
C PHE A 3 5.63 -17.38 -11.73
N ALA A 4 4.63 -17.63 -12.56
CA ALA A 4 4.51 -18.87 -13.33
C ALA A 4 4.83 -18.72 -14.83
N ARG A 5 4.75 -17.51 -15.40
CA ARG A 5 5.04 -17.26 -16.81
C ARG A 5 5.41 -15.80 -17.04
N GLN A 6 6.57 -15.58 -17.62
CA GLN A 6 6.99 -14.25 -18.06
C GLN A 6 6.11 -13.82 -19.23
N ALA A 7 5.45 -12.66 -19.10
CA ALA A 7 4.74 -12.04 -20.21
C ALA A 7 5.64 -10.98 -20.86
N ASP A 8 5.76 -11.02 -22.18
CA ASP A 8 6.46 -9.99 -22.94
C ASP A 8 5.52 -8.80 -23.15
N LEU A 9 5.76 -7.74 -22.38
CA LEU A 9 4.91 -6.55 -22.34
C LEU A 9 5.64 -5.34 -22.91
N ILE A 10 4.89 -4.48 -23.59
CA ILE A 10 5.31 -3.15 -24.03
C ILE A 10 4.51 -2.11 -23.26
N THR A 11 5.19 -1.15 -22.67
CA THR A 11 4.58 -0.04 -21.95
C THR A 11 4.97 1.27 -22.63
N PRO A 12 4.13 1.84 -23.51
CA PRO A 12 4.45 3.06 -24.24
C PRO A 12 4.61 4.28 -23.35
N PHE A 13 3.91 4.34 -22.22
CA PHE A 13 4.05 5.40 -21.20
C PHE A 13 3.49 5.00 -19.84
N SER A 14 3.92 5.71 -18.80
CA SER A 14 3.29 5.69 -17.48
C SER A 14 2.07 6.60 -17.49
N ARG A 15 0.98 6.17 -16.86
CA ARG A 15 -0.26 6.95 -16.77
C ARG A 15 -0.23 7.93 -15.61
N ASP A 16 0.37 7.52 -14.52
CA ASP A 16 0.52 8.31 -13.31
C ASP A 16 1.80 7.92 -12.58
N LEU A 17 2.23 8.82 -11.74
CA LEU A 17 3.27 8.62 -10.74
C LEU A 17 2.63 8.81 -9.38
N ASN A 18 3.04 7.97 -8.42
CA ASN A 18 2.49 7.99 -7.07
C ASN A 18 0.98 7.66 -7.05
N GLY A 19 0.26 8.11 -6.03
CA GLY A 19 -1.19 7.88 -5.93
C GLY A 19 -1.56 6.75 -4.99
N ASN A 20 -0.57 6.09 -4.36
CA ASN A 20 -0.77 5.16 -3.26
C ASN A 20 -0.63 5.89 -1.91
N GLY A 21 -1.24 5.33 -0.90
CA GLY A 21 -1.09 5.81 0.47
C GLY A 21 -1.32 4.70 1.47
N ILE A 22 -0.80 4.92 2.67
CA ILE A 22 -1.06 4.05 3.82
C ILE A 22 -2.04 4.78 4.73
N THR A 23 -3.18 4.13 4.96
CA THR A 23 -4.26 4.60 5.84
C THR A 23 -4.37 3.67 7.03
N VAL A 24 -4.52 4.24 8.22
CA VAL A 24 -4.83 3.51 9.46
C VAL A 24 -6.23 3.87 9.95
N SER A 25 -6.87 3.02 10.75
CA SER A 25 -8.15 3.34 11.37
C SER A 25 -8.02 4.52 12.34
N ASN A 26 -9.13 5.20 12.62
CA ASN A 26 -9.14 6.29 13.59
C ASN A 26 -8.69 5.82 15.00
N GLU A 27 -9.04 4.60 15.39
CA GLU A 27 -8.57 4.01 16.64
C GLU A 27 -7.06 3.90 16.68
N ILE A 28 -6.46 3.32 15.64
CA ILE A 28 -5.00 3.19 15.53
C ILE A 28 -4.34 4.56 15.44
N TRP A 29 -4.92 5.50 14.71
CA TRP A 29 -4.43 6.87 14.64
C TRP A 29 -4.33 7.53 16.04
N GLU A 30 -5.38 7.46 16.84
CA GLU A 30 -5.35 8.06 18.16
C GLU A 30 -4.34 7.38 19.11
N ARG A 31 -4.13 6.08 18.98
CA ARG A 31 -3.11 5.34 19.77
C ARG A 31 -1.68 5.65 19.30
N MET A 32 -1.44 5.86 18.01
CA MET A 32 -0.10 6.16 17.49
C MET A 32 0.27 7.64 17.56
N LYS A 33 -0.69 8.54 17.54
CA LYS A 33 -0.52 10.00 17.51
C LYS A 33 0.38 10.56 18.65
N PRO A 34 0.35 10.05 19.91
CA PRO A 34 1.27 10.48 20.95
C PRO A 34 2.75 10.19 20.65
N ASN A 35 3.03 9.21 19.78
CA ASN A 35 4.39 8.77 19.45
C ASN A 35 4.95 9.50 18.20
N ILE A 36 4.14 10.35 17.56
CA ILE A 36 4.56 11.10 16.37
C ILE A 36 5.35 12.34 16.82
N PRO A 37 6.58 12.53 16.29
CA PRO A 37 7.32 13.77 16.53
C PRO A 37 6.53 14.99 16.07
N LYS A 38 6.62 16.09 16.82
CA LYS A 38 5.93 17.34 16.53
C LYS A 38 6.92 18.45 16.29
N ASP A 39 6.54 19.40 15.45
CA ASP A 39 7.27 20.64 15.22
C ASP A 39 7.07 21.64 16.38
N ALA A 40 7.67 22.82 16.26
CA ALA A 40 7.58 23.87 17.26
C ALA A 40 6.15 24.39 17.49
N GLU A 41 5.28 24.22 16.49
CA GLU A 41 3.86 24.60 16.51
C GLU A 41 2.97 23.46 17.02
N GLY A 42 3.55 22.30 17.39
CA GLY A 42 2.83 21.12 17.89
C GLY A 42 2.14 20.28 16.82
N LYS A 43 2.46 20.49 15.53
CA LYS A 43 1.92 19.70 14.42
C LYS A 43 2.77 18.46 14.16
N PRO A 44 2.18 17.36 13.70
CA PRO A 44 2.93 16.18 13.30
C PRO A 44 4.00 16.48 12.24
N ILE A 45 5.21 16.00 12.47
CA ILE A 45 6.29 16.07 11.47
C ILE A 45 6.06 14.99 10.41
N HIS A 46 6.07 15.38 9.15
CA HIS A 46 5.96 14.46 8.02
C HIS A 46 7.32 14.24 7.33
N PRO A 47 7.55 13.05 6.74
CA PRO A 47 6.66 11.89 6.66
C PRO A 47 6.51 11.17 8.01
N ILE A 48 5.32 10.63 8.28
CA ILE A 48 5.07 9.89 9.52
C ILE A 48 5.70 8.51 9.41
N SER A 49 6.66 8.23 10.30
CA SER A 49 7.34 6.92 10.37
C SER A 49 6.46 5.88 11.06
N ALA A 50 6.57 4.61 10.61
CA ALA A 50 5.98 3.48 11.31
C ALA A 50 6.58 3.25 12.71
N ALA A 51 7.67 3.92 13.07
CA ALA A 51 8.17 3.93 14.44
C ALA A 51 7.12 4.45 15.44
N ALA A 52 6.23 5.36 15.00
CA ALA A 52 5.11 5.83 15.81
C ALA A 52 4.01 4.76 16.00
N LEU A 53 3.88 3.83 15.07
CA LEU A 53 2.94 2.70 15.14
C LEU A 53 3.50 1.55 16.01
N LYS A 54 4.82 1.40 16.09
CA LYS A 54 5.46 0.26 16.76
C LYS A 54 4.98 0.03 18.19
N PRO A 55 4.88 1.04 19.09
CA PRO A 55 4.38 0.80 20.44
C PRO A 55 2.97 0.21 20.45
N VAL A 56 2.10 0.65 19.54
CA VAL A 56 0.71 0.18 19.42
C VAL A 56 0.67 -1.30 19.01
N VAL A 57 1.48 -1.68 18.02
CA VAL A 57 1.59 -3.08 17.57
C VAL A 57 2.12 -3.97 18.69
N MET A 58 3.19 -3.54 19.38
CA MET A 58 3.78 -4.32 20.48
C MET A 58 2.83 -4.49 21.65
N GLU A 59 2.01 -3.49 21.97
CA GLU A 59 0.96 -3.57 23.00
C GLU A 59 -0.09 -4.63 22.63
N ASP A 60 -0.58 -4.62 21.40
CA ASP A 60 -1.57 -5.59 20.93
C ASP A 60 -1.01 -7.02 20.91
N LEU A 61 0.22 -7.21 20.44
CA LEU A 61 0.89 -8.50 20.46
C LEU A 61 1.11 -9.01 21.90
N ALA A 62 1.50 -8.14 22.83
CA ALA A 62 1.64 -8.50 24.23
C ALA A 62 0.30 -8.90 24.88
N ALA A 63 -0.80 -8.36 24.36
CA ALA A 63 -2.16 -8.73 24.75
C ALA A 63 -2.69 -9.99 24.01
N GLY A 64 -1.85 -10.66 23.21
CA GLY A 64 -2.22 -11.83 22.42
C GLY A 64 -3.12 -11.54 21.21
N LYS A 65 -3.13 -10.30 20.74
CA LYS A 65 -3.90 -9.87 19.58
C LYS A 65 -3.00 -9.75 18.37
N ASP A 66 -3.45 -10.29 17.23
CA ASP A 66 -2.80 -10.05 15.95
C ASP A 66 -3.01 -8.60 15.51
N PHE A 67 -2.05 -8.09 14.71
CA PHE A 67 -2.15 -6.79 14.08
C PHE A 67 -2.25 -6.94 12.54
N PRO A 68 -3.47 -7.12 11.99
CA PRO A 68 -3.66 -7.31 10.56
C PRO A 68 -3.67 -5.97 9.81
N MET A 69 -3.00 -5.92 8.63
CA MET A 69 -3.12 -4.83 7.67
C MET A 69 -3.41 -5.36 6.27
N GLY A 70 -4.13 -4.57 5.48
CA GLY A 70 -4.53 -4.91 4.11
C GLY A 70 -3.49 -4.51 3.07
N MET A 71 -3.26 -5.36 2.08
CA MET A 71 -2.52 -5.05 0.87
C MET A 71 -3.27 -5.59 -0.35
N VAL A 72 -2.96 -5.08 -1.56
CA VAL A 72 -3.74 -5.43 -2.76
C VAL A 72 -3.45 -6.87 -3.20
N PHE A 73 -2.19 -7.22 -3.36
CA PHE A 73 -1.71 -8.59 -3.63
C PHE A 73 -0.18 -8.68 -3.44
N PRO A 74 0.37 -9.89 -3.27
CA PRO A 74 1.76 -10.08 -2.83
C PRO A 74 2.84 -9.43 -3.69
N VAL A 75 2.61 -9.27 -5.00
CA VAL A 75 3.57 -8.66 -5.94
C VAL A 75 3.20 -7.23 -6.32
N SER A 76 2.28 -6.60 -5.59
CA SER A 76 1.91 -5.21 -5.82
C SER A 76 2.91 -4.24 -5.19
N THR A 77 3.06 -3.07 -5.80
CA THR A 77 3.81 -1.96 -5.23
C THR A 77 3.30 -1.61 -3.83
N HIS A 78 1.97 -1.60 -3.64
CA HIS A 78 1.31 -1.40 -2.35
C HIS A 78 1.84 -2.31 -1.23
N ASN A 79 2.08 -3.59 -1.54
CA ASN A 79 2.62 -4.53 -0.58
C ASN A 79 4.09 -4.23 -0.26
N TYR A 80 4.90 -3.85 -1.26
CA TYR A 80 6.29 -3.48 -1.04
C TYR A 80 6.43 -2.18 -0.27
N GLU A 81 5.62 -1.17 -0.57
CA GLU A 81 5.57 0.10 0.14
C GLU A 81 5.19 -0.09 1.61
N LEU A 82 4.14 -0.87 1.86
CA LEU A 82 3.70 -1.18 3.22
C LEU A 82 4.78 -1.90 4.02
N ARG A 83 5.39 -2.94 3.44
CA ARG A 83 6.49 -3.68 4.08
C ARG A 83 7.70 -2.80 4.34
N TYR A 84 8.06 -1.96 3.38
CA TYR A 84 9.18 -1.03 3.52
C TYR A 84 8.93 -0.03 4.66
N TRP A 85 7.76 0.59 4.70
CA TRP A 85 7.38 1.54 5.75
C TRP A 85 7.40 0.89 7.14
N LEU A 86 6.81 -0.30 7.28
CA LEU A 86 6.81 -1.06 8.53
C LEU A 86 8.23 -1.42 8.98
N ALA A 87 9.05 -1.97 8.08
CA ALA A 87 10.43 -2.35 8.39
C ALA A 87 11.29 -1.15 8.76
N ALA A 88 11.15 -0.02 8.06
CA ALA A 88 11.85 1.22 8.38
C ALA A 88 11.47 1.78 9.77
N GLY A 89 10.26 1.48 10.25
CA GLY A 89 9.82 1.78 11.61
C GLY A 89 10.24 0.75 12.66
N GLY A 90 10.97 -0.29 12.27
CA GLY A 90 11.44 -1.36 13.15
C GLY A 90 10.37 -2.39 13.51
N LEU A 91 9.36 -2.57 12.66
CA LEU A 91 8.36 -3.63 12.71
C LEU A 91 8.72 -4.73 11.71
N HIS A 92 8.50 -5.99 12.07
CA HIS A 92 8.73 -7.12 11.18
C HIS A 92 7.47 -7.41 10.34
N PRO A 93 7.49 -7.15 9.02
CA PRO A 93 6.30 -7.35 8.17
C PRO A 93 6.15 -8.79 7.66
N GLY A 94 6.98 -9.74 8.15
CA GLY A 94 7.11 -11.09 7.62
C GLY A 94 7.94 -11.17 6.33
N TYR A 95 8.39 -12.38 5.97
CA TYR A 95 9.15 -12.65 4.76
C TYR A 95 8.50 -13.77 3.96
N TYR A 96 8.47 -13.63 2.63
CA TYR A 96 8.07 -14.70 1.74
C TYR A 96 9.13 -15.81 1.70
N THR A 97 8.71 -17.01 1.99
CA THR A 97 9.53 -18.21 1.84
C THR A 97 8.75 -19.29 1.10
N SER A 98 9.43 -20.35 0.67
CA SER A 98 8.74 -21.50 0.08
C SER A 98 7.78 -22.20 1.07
N ALA A 99 8.07 -22.11 2.36
CA ALA A 99 7.23 -22.67 3.43
C ALA A 99 6.12 -21.71 3.88
N ASP A 100 6.31 -20.41 3.66
CA ASP A 100 5.34 -19.35 3.99
C ASP A 100 5.18 -18.37 2.80
N PRO A 101 4.40 -18.77 1.80
CA PRO A 101 4.15 -17.91 0.63
C PRO A 101 3.25 -16.71 0.95
N ALA A 102 2.63 -16.65 2.11
CA ALA A 102 1.89 -15.50 2.61
C ALA A 102 2.80 -14.50 3.34
N GLY A 103 3.98 -14.93 3.79
CA GLY A 103 4.94 -14.10 4.49
C GLY A 103 4.42 -13.61 5.84
N GLN A 104 3.82 -14.51 6.62
CA GLN A 104 3.22 -14.18 7.92
C GLN A 104 3.98 -14.77 9.11
N THR A 105 4.91 -15.69 8.86
CA THR A 105 5.73 -16.29 9.93
C THR A 105 6.57 -15.23 10.61
N ASP A 106 6.54 -15.21 11.93
CA ASP A 106 7.25 -14.26 12.80
C ASP A 106 6.96 -12.78 12.50
N ALA A 107 5.86 -12.48 11.83
CA ALA A 107 5.48 -11.11 11.51
C ALA A 107 4.83 -10.41 12.72
N ASP A 108 5.33 -9.19 13.04
CA ASP A 108 4.66 -8.29 13.98
C ASP A 108 3.35 -7.77 13.40
N VAL A 109 3.33 -7.56 12.09
CA VAL A 109 2.16 -7.10 11.33
C VAL A 109 1.82 -8.13 10.26
N LYS A 110 0.64 -8.74 10.37
CA LYS A 110 0.17 -9.75 9.42
C LYS A 110 -0.50 -9.10 8.23
N LEU A 111 0.10 -9.23 7.05
CA LEU A 111 -0.45 -8.65 5.82
C LEU A 111 -1.41 -9.62 5.13
N SER A 112 -2.58 -9.13 4.77
CA SER A 112 -3.62 -9.91 4.08
C SER A 112 -4.04 -9.26 2.76
N VAL A 113 -4.35 -10.11 1.77
CA VAL A 113 -4.90 -9.63 0.50
C VAL A 113 -6.32 -9.12 0.72
N THR A 114 -6.52 -7.85 0.45
CA THR A 114 -7.84 -7.19 0.53
C THR A 114 -8.09 -6.44 -0.77
N PRO A 115 -9.16 -6.75 -1.52
CA PRO A 115 -9.48 -6.01 -2.73
C PRO A 115 -9.70 -4.52 -2.44
N PRO A 116 -9.15 -3.59 -3.26
CA PRO A 116 -9.23 -2.16 -3.01
C PRO A 116 -10.63 -1.62 -2.67
N PRO A 117 -11.70 -2.02 -3.38
CA PRO A 117 -13.04 -1.53 -3.03
C PRO A 117 -13.57 -2.00 -1.67
N GLN A 118 -12.99 -3.06 -1.10
CA GLN A 118 -13.38 -3.61 0.20
C GLN A 118 -12.57 -3.02 1.36
N MET A 119 -11.43 -2.37 1.09
CA MET A 119 -10.53 -1.86 2.14
C MET A 119 -11.21 -0.89 3.11
N PRO A 120 -11.99 0.11 2.69
CA PRO A 120 -12.70 0.98 3.64
C PRO A 120 -13.68 0.21 4.54
N ALA A 121 -14.43 -0.74 3.98
CA ALA A 121 -15.40 -1.53 4.75
C ALA A 121 -14.70 -2.48 5.75
N THR A 122 -13.59 -3.11 5.37
CA THR A 122 -12.81 -3.98 6.27
C THR A 122 -12.08 -3.19 7.35
N LEU A 123 -11.69 -1.93 7.07
CA LEU A 123 -11.17 -1.01 8.07
C LEU A 123 -12.25 -0.61 9.07
N ALA A 124 -13.44 -0.22 8.58
CA ALA A 124 -14.58 0.18 9.41
C ALA A 124 -15.05 -0.95 10.34
N SER A 125 -14.98 -2.20 9.88
CA SER A 125 -15.35 -3.39 10.68
C SER A 125 -14.29 -3.80 11.71
N GLY A 126 -13.08 -3.19 11.69
CA GLY A 126 -11.97 -3.60 12.53
C GLY A 126 -11.31 -4.94 12.11
N THR A 127 -11.64 -5.47 10.93
CA THR A 127 -11.00 -6.67 10.39
C THR A 127 -9.52 -6.44 10.05
N ILE A 128 -9.19 -5.21 9.63
CA ILE A 128 -7.82 -4.74 9.44
C ILE A 128 -7.62 -3.42 10.17
N ASN A 129 -6.40 -3.17 10.64
CA ASN A 129 -6.03 -1.95 11.40
C ASN A 129 -5.59 -0.80 10.47
N GLY A 130 -5.25 -1.13 9.25
CA GLY A 130 -4.83 -0.20 8.21
C GLY A 130 -4.60 -0.92 6.90
N TYR A 131 -4.24 -0.19 5.86
CA TYR A 131 -3.96 -0.74 4.53
C TYR A 131 -3.06 0.17 3.71
N CYS A 132 -2.45 -0.39 2.66
CA CYS A 132 -1.85 0.37 1.58
C CYS A 132 -2.61 0.12 0.29
N VAL A 133 -3.03 1.20 -0.38
CA VAL A 133 -3.84 1.14 -1.59
C VAL A 133 -3.71 2.42 -2.43
N GLY A 134 -4.01 2.32 -3.73
CA GLY A 134 -4.16 3.47 -4.62
C GLY A 134 -5.44 4.27 -4.35
N GLU A 135 -5.44 5.54 -4.77
CA GLU A 135 -6.66 6.35 -4.72
C GLU A 135 -7.75 5.78 -5.66
N PRO A 136 -9.05 5.98 -5.34
CA PRO A 136 -9.61 6.92 -4.34
C PRO A 136 -9.87 6.33 -2.95
N TRP A 137 -9.38 5.14 -2.65
CA TRP A 137 -9.81 4.39 -1.46
C TRP A 137 -9.31 5.00 -0.14
N ASN A 138 -8.16 5.70 -0.14
CA ASN A 138 -7.69 6.44 1.02
C ASN A 138 -8.59 7.65 1.30
N GLN A 139 -8.92 8.42 0.26
CA GLN A 139 -9.85 9.54 0.40
C GLN A 139 -11.26 9.10 0.79
N GLN A 140 -11.68 7.93 0.35
CA GLN A 140 -12.97 7.37 0.78
C GLN A 140 -13.01 7.09 2.28
N ALA A 141 -11.92 6.58 2.86
CA ALA A 141 -11.85 6.39 4.31
C ALA A 141 -11.90 7.71 5.08
N VAL A 142 -11.24 8.75 4.57
CA VAL A 142 -11.32 10.11 5.14
C VAL A 142 -12.73 10.66 5.05
N PHE A 143 -13.36 10.56 3.88
CA PHE A 143 -14.71 11.05 3.64
C PHE A 143 -15.75 10.35 4.54
N GLN A 144 -15.59 9.06 4.78
CA GLN A 144 -16.45 8.29 5.68
C GLN A 144 -16.09 8.49 7.17
N GLY A 145 -15.02 9.20 7.48
CA GLY A 145 -14.59 9.43 8.87
C GLY A 145 -14.11 8.18 9.59
N ILE A 146 -13.56 7.18 8.87
CA ILE A 146 -13.15 5.88 9.42
C ILE A 146 -11.65 5.66 9.47
N GLY A 147 -10.85 6.50 8.80
CA GLY A 147 -9.41 6.33 8.74
C GLY A 147 -8.65 7.61 8.42
N VAL A 148 -7.35 7.58 8.70
CA VAL A 148 -6.41 8.68 8.50
C VAL A 148 -5.25 8.19 7.63
N PRO A 149 -5.01 8.80 6.44
CA PRO A 149 -3.80 8.58 5.68
C PRO A 149 -2.58 9.11 6.44
N VAL A 150 -1.60 8.25 6.68
CA VAL A 150 -0.42 8.60 7.49
C VAL A 150 0.81 8.91 6.65
N ILE A 151 0.89 8.34 5.44
CA ILE A 151 2.01 8.56 4.51
C ILE A 151 1.56 8.24 3.09
N THR A 152 2.12 8.98 2.13
CA THR A 152 1.93 8.71 0.70
C THR A 152 3.15 7.98 0.13
N ASP A 153 2.98 7.30 -1.00
CA ASP A 153 4.08 6.62 -1.69
C ASP A 153 5.16 7.61 -2.18
N TYR A 154 4.78 8.83 -2.56
CA TYR A 154 5.73 9.90 -2.87
C TYR A 154 6.71 10.17 -1.71
N GLN A 155 6.25 10.07 -0.47
CA GLN A 155 7.08 10.23 0.71
C GLN A 155 7.93 8.99 1.03
N ILE A 156 7.59 7.83 0.46
CA ILE A 156 8.35 6.57 0.59
C ILE A 156 9.37 6.47 -0.54
N TRP A 157 8.91 6.56 -1.80
CA TRP A 157 9.71 6.49 -3.02
C TRP A 157 9.26 7.57 -3.99
N ASN A 158 10.12 8.56 -4.19
CA ASN A 158 9.84 9.67 -5.08
C ASN A 158 9.60 9.19 -6.51
N ASP A 159 8.61 9.77 -7.18
CA ASP A 159 8.27 9.48 -8.58
C ASP A 159 8.03 8.00 -8.89
N ASN A 160 7.44 7.28 -7.94
CA ASN A 160 7.12 5.86 -8.10
C ASN A 160 6.07 5.66 -9.22
N PRO A 161 6.38 4.89 -10.29
CA PRO A 161 5.40 4.56 -11.31
C PRO A 161 4.29 3.69 -10.70
N GLU A 162 3.04 4.17 -10.83
CA GLU A 162 1.90 3.45 -10.27
C GLU A 162 1.15 2.66 -11.34
N LYS A 163 0.66 3.33 -12.35
CA LYS A 163 -0.06 2.69 -13.45
C LYS A 163 0.60 2.97 -14.79
N VAL A 164 0.71 1.94 -15.59
CA VAL A 164 1.24 2.03 -16.95
C VAL A 164 0.18 1.64 -17.96
N PHE A 165 0.27 2.22 -19.14
CA PHE A 165 -0.50 1.77 -20.28
C PHE A 165 0.29 0.70 -21.00
N GLY A 166 -0.23 -0.52 -21.08
CA GLY A 166 0.53 -1.65 -21.57
C GLY A 166 -0.25 -2.56 -22.50
N PHE A 167 0.51 -3.24 -23.36
CA PHE A 167 0.05 -4.26 -24.29
C PHE A 167 0.99 -5.46 -24.23
N THR A 168 0.52 -6.63 -24.69
CA THR A 168 1.46 -7.71 -25.04
C THR A 168 2.19 -7.37 -26.34
N ARG A 169 3.46 -7.78 -26.46
CA ARG A 169 4.23 -7.58 -27.70
C ARG A 169 3.51 -8.22 -28.89
N GLU A 170 3.09 -9.46 -28.74
CA GLU A 170 2.35 -10.19 -29.76
C GLU A 170 1.13 -9.42 -30.28
N TRP A 171 0.32 -8.87 -29.36
CA TRP A 171 -0.85 -8.09 -29.77
C TRP A 171 -0.46 -6.79 -30.49
N THR A 172 0.60 -6.12 -30.03
CA THR A 172 1.11 -4.88 -30.66
C THR A 172 1.58 -5.13 -32.09
N GLU A 173 2.32 -6.20 -32.32
CA GLU A 173 2.83 -6.56 -33.65
C GLU A 173 1.70 -6.96 -34.60
N THR A 174 0.66 -7.60 -34.07
CA THR A 174 -0.51 -8.01 -34.86
C THR A 174 -1.47 -6.84 -35.14
N ASN A 175 -1.48 -5.82 -34.27
CA ASN A 175 -2.42 -4.70 -34.32
C ASN A 175 -1.72 -3.32 -34.25
N PRO A 176 -0.75 -2.99 -35.12
CA PRO A 176 0.07 -1.80 -34.99
C PRO A 176 -0.73 -0.50 -35.08
N ASN A 177 -1.72 -0.45 -35.98
CA ASN A 177 -2.56 0.74 -36.18
C ASN A 177 -3.44 1.01 -34.95
N THR A 178 -4.02 -0.05 -34.36
CA THR A 178 -4.83 0.07 -33.14
C THR A 178 -3.98 0.46 -31.94
N THR A 179 -2.79 -0.11 -31.80
CA THR A 179 -1.81 0.26 -30.76
C THR A 179 -1.47 1.75 -30.86
N ASN A 180 -1.14 2.24 -32.06
CA ASN A 180 -0.81 3.64 -32.27
C ASN A 180 -2.01 4.57 -31.98
N ALA A 181 -3.21 4.20 -32.43
CA ALA A 181 -4.42 4.98 -32.16
C ALA A 181 -4.74 5.04 -30.66
N ALA A 182 -4.68 3.90 -29.96
CA ALA A 182 -4.93 3.83 -28.53
C ALA A 182 -3.89 4.62 -27.71
N THR A 183 -2.60 4.54 -28.09
CA THR A 183 -1.52 5.29 -27.47
C THR A 183 -1.73 6.80 -27.65
N LYS A 184 -2.04 7.26 -28.85
CA LYS A 184 -2.34 8.68 -29.14
C LYS A 184 -3.57 9.18 -28.36
N ALA A 185 -4.66 8.41 -28.35
CA ALA A 185 -5.89 8.79 -27.66
C ALA A 185 -5.73 8.90 -26.14
N ARG A 186 -4.69 8.30 -25.57
CA ARG A 186 -4.40 8.34 -24.13
C ARG A 186 -3.34 9.40 -23.77
N ALA A 187 -2.57 9.88 -24.76
CA ALA A 187 -1.58 10.94 -24.57
C ALA A 187 -2.19 12.34 -24.66
N LEU A 188 -3.45 12.48 -25.07
CA LEU A 188 -4.25 13.71 -25.11
C LEU A 188 -5.09 13.83 -23.82
#